data_28e1127fc399b53207c1fa56a6d2ab24
#
_entry.id   28e1127fc399b53207c1fa56a6d2ab24
#
_cell.length_a   1.000
_cell.length_b   1.000
_cell.length_c   1.000
_cell.angle_alpha   90.00
_cell.angle_beta   90.00
_cell.angle_gamma   90.00
#
_symmetry.space_group_name_H-M   'P 1'
#
loop_
_entity.id
_entity.type
_entity.pdbx_description
1 polymer ?
#
loop_
_entity_poly.entity_id
_entity_poly.type
_entity_poly.pdbx_seq_one_letter_code
_entity_poly.pdbx_strand_id
1 'polypeptide(L)' 'MIKLTEREIDIILFLNENKKPINIDILQKEVWGYSSELETHTVETHIYRLRKKIKDKFNDEKFILRLKKGYQIKWPKKI' A
#
# COMPACT_ATOMS: atom_id res chain seq x y z
N MET A 1 -16.30 -11.35 -2.31
CA MET A 1 -15.34 -10.85 -1.30
C MET A 1 -13.96 -10.67 -1.91
N ILE A 2 -13.32 -9.57 -1.59
CA ILE A 2 -12.00 -9.29 -2.11
C ILE A 2 -10.97 -10.19 -1.40
N LYS A 3 -10.06 -10.76 -2.18
CA LYS A 3 -9.00 -11.58 -1.62
C LYS A 3 -7.69 -10.81 -1.65
N LEU A 4 -7.12 -10.60 -0.48
CA LEU A 4 -5.83 -9.92 -0.37
C LEU A 4 -4.77 -10.92 0.06
N THR A 5 -3.57 -10.75 -0.49
CA THR A 5 -2.45 -11.56 -0.04
C THR A 5 -1.97 -11.05 1.30
N GLU A 6 -1.16 -11.86 1.98
CA GLU A 6 -0.60 -11.46 3.26
C GLU A 6 0.19 -10.16 3.15
N ARG A 7 0.99 -10.03 2.10
CA ARG A 7 1.76 -8.80 1.92
C ARG A 7 0.88 -7.59 1.65
N GLU A 8 -0.22 -7.79 0.93
CA GLU A 8 -1.15 -6.69 0.68
C GLU A 8 -1.80 -6.22 1.98
N ILE A 9 -2.14 -7.16 2.84
CA ILE A 9 -2.69 -6.82 4.15
C ILE A 9 -1.65 -6.07 4.99
N ASP A 10 -0.40 -6.54 4.97
CA ASP A 10 0.67 -5.88 5.70
C ASP A 10 0.88 -4.44 5.22
N ILE A 11 0.80 -4.23 3.92
CA ILE A 11 0.94 -2.89 3.36
C ILE A 11 -0.17 -1.97 3.89
N ILE A 12 -1.40 -2.46 3.86
CA ILE A 12 -2.54 -1.66 4.32
C ILE A 12 -2.37 -1.31 5.80
N LEU A 13 -2.02 -2.30 6.62
CA LEU A 13 -1.88 -2.08 8.05
C LEU A 13 -0.78 -1.08 8.35
N PHE A 14 0.35 -1.22 7.67
CA PHE A 14 1.46 -0.30 7.91
C PHE A 14 1.12 1.12 7.47
N LEU A 15 0.53 1.28 6.30
CA LEU A 15 0.14 2.60 5.84
C LEU A 15 -0.95 3.20 6.71
N ASN A 16 -1.83 2.36 7.25
CA ASN A 16 -2.89 2.83 8.12
C ASN A 16 -2.36 3.36 9.45
N GLU A 17 -1.26 2.80 9.93
CA GLU A 17 -0.65 3.24 11.18
C GLU A 17 0.09 4.56 11.03
N ASN A 18 0.38 4.95 9.82
CA ASN A 18 1.14 6.17 9.55
C ASN A 18 0.26 7.19 8.87
N LYS A 19 0.25 8.40 9.39
CA LYS A 19 -0.64 9.45 8.88
C LYS A 19 0.05 10.38 7.90
N LYS A 20 1.19 9.95 7.39
CA LYS A 20 1.95 10.71 6.41
C LYS A 20 2.36 9.79 5.28
N PRO A 21 2.72 10.33 4.12
CA PRO A 21 3.18 9.49 3.03
C PRO A 21 4.43 8.71 3.43
N ILE A 22 4.46 7.44 3.06
CA ILE A 22 5.58 6.56 3.37
C ILE A 22 6.32 6.26 2.07
N ASN A 23 7.60 6.55 2.06
CA ASN A 23 8.38 6.32 0.87
C ASN A 23 8.58 4.82 0.65
N ILE A 24 8.81 4.43 -0.59
CA ILE A 24 8.81 3.02 -0.96
C ILE A 24 9.93 2.23 -0.29
N ASP A 25 11.06 2.86 -0.02
CA ASP A 25 12.17 2.16 0.66
C ASP A 25 11.79 1.81 2.08
N ILE A 26 11.15 2.73 2.77
CA ILE A 26 10.69 2.48 4.13
C ILE A 26 9.61 1.42 4.13
N LEU A 27 8.68 1.51 3.20
CA LEU A 27 7.61 0.53 3.09
C LEU A 27 8.17 -0.87 2.86
N GLN A 28 9.15 -0.99 1.98
CA GLN A 28 9.79 -2.25 1.71
C GLN A 28 10.42 -2.84 2.97
N LYS A 29 11.17 -2.04 3.69
CA LYS A 29 11.87 -2.50 4.88
C LYS A 29 10.90 -2.91 5.98
N GLU A 30 9.82 -2.18 6.15
CA GLU A 30 8.87 -2.47 7.22
C GLU A 30 7.98 -3.67 6.91
N VAL A 31 7.65 -3.88 5.66
CA VAL A 31 6.76 -4.97 5.26
C VAL A 31 7.55 -6.24 4.95
N TRP A 32 8.67 -6.13 4.26
CA TRP A 32 9.47 -7.30 3.86
C TRP A 32 10.68 -7.56 4.75
N GLY A 33 11.06 -6.57 5.59
CA GLY A 33 12.18 -6.74 6.50
C GLY A 33 13.42 -6.01 6.02
N TYR A 34 14.26 -5.64 6.97
CA TYR A 34 15.44 -4.84 6.68
C TYR A 34 16.53 -5.60 5.94
N SER A 35 16.50 -6.92 6.03
CA SER A 35 17.48 -7.74 5.31
C SER A 35 17.01 -8.15 3.92
N SER A 36 15.84 -7.67 3.53
CA SER A 36 15.27 -8.03 2.23
C SER A 36 16.09 -7.40 1.10
N GLU A 37 16.34 -8.18 0.04
CA GLU A 37 17.01 -7.68 -1.13
C GLU A 37 16.05 -7.44 -2.29
N LEU A 38 14.78 -7.29 -1.99
CA LEU A 38 13.80 -7.01 -3.02
C LEU A 38 14.08 -5.68 -3.69
N GLU A 39 13.84 -5.64 -4.98
CA GLU A 39 13.91 -4.38 -5.71
C GLU A 39 12.64 -3.58 -5.46
N THR A 40 12.76 -2.25 -5.46
CA THR A 40 11.59 -1.41 -5.27
C THR A 40 10.52 -1.66 -6.33
N HIS A 41 10.95 -2.07 -7.52
CA HIS A 41 10.03 -2.43 -8.59
C HIS A 41 9.06 -3.54 -8.14
N THR A 42 9.54 -4.52 -7.38
CA THR A 42 8.69 -5.59 -6.87
C THR A 42 7.65 -5.03 -5.91
N VAL A 43 8.08 -4.11 -5.04
CA VAL A 43 7.17 -3.47 -4.11
C VAL A 43 6.09 -2.68 -4.85
N GLU A 44 6.51 -1.95 -5.88
CA GLU A 44 5.57 -1.19 -6.69
C GLU A 44 4.52 -2.08 -7.35
N THR A 45 4.94 -3.25 -7.81
CA THR A 45 4.01 -4.20 -8.41
C THR A 45 2.97 -4.68 -7.42
N HIS A 46 3.39 -4.96 -6.18
CA HIS A 46 2.45 -5.35 -5.14
C HIS A 46 1.44 -4.25 -4.86
N ILE A 47 1.90 -3.02 -4.78
CA ILE A 47 1.02 -1.88 -4.53
C ILE A 47 0.06 -1.67 -5.71
N TYR A 48 0.56 -1.80 -6.93
CA TYR A 48 -0.27 -1.66 -8.11
C TYR A 48 -1.42 -2.68 -8.11
N ARG A 49 -1.09 -3.94 -7.80
CA ARG A 49 -2.11 -4.99 -7.77
C ARG A 49 -3.12 -4.75 -6.66
N LEU A 50 -2.64 -4.28 -5.50
CA LEU A 50 -3.53 -3.96 -4.39
C LEU A 50 -4.49 -2.84 -4.77
N ARG A 51 -3.98 -1.78 -5.36
CA ARG A 51 -4.81 -0.66 -5.77
C ARG A 51 -5.85 -1.08 -6.80
N LYS A 52 -5.46 -1.97 -7.72
CA LYS A 52 -6.37 -2.47 -8.74
C LYS A 52 -7.47 -3.31 -8.11
N LYS A 53 -7.13 -4.15 -7.14
CA LYS A 53 -8.14 -4.96 -6.45
C LYS A 53 -9.16 -4.08 -5.75
N ILE A 54 -8.69 -3.03 -5.09
CA ILE A 54 -9.58 -2.12 -4.37
C ILE A 54 -10.46 -1.36 -5.34
N LYS A 55 -9.89 -0.90 -6.44
CA LYS A 55 -10.67 -0.20 -7.45
C LYS A 55 -11.75 -1.11 -8.02
N ASP A 56 -11.39 -2.34 -8.37
CA ASP A 56 -12.33 -3.27 -9.00
C ASP A 56 -13.45 -3.66 -8.05
N LYS A 57 -13.15 -3.80 -6.76
CA LYS A 57 -14.16 -4.24 -5.80
C LYS A 57 -14.99 -3.10 -5.25
N PHE A 58 -14.36 -1.97 -4.97
CA PHE A 58 -15.03 -0.85 -4.30
C PHE A 58 -15.17 0.39 -5.17
N ASN A 59 -14.65 0.33 -6.39
CA ASN A 59 -14.66 1.46 -7.31
C ASN A 59 -13.99 2.69 -6.69
N ASP A 60 -12.92 2.45 -5.94
CA ASP A 60 -12.21 3.51 -5.24
C ASP A 60 -10.75 3.55 -5.71
N GLU A 61 -10.41 4.55 -6.51
CA GLU A 61 -9.06 4.70 -7.03
C GLU A 61 -8.18 5.52 -6.10
N LYS A 62 -8.75 6.08 -5.04
CA LYS A 62 -8.03 7.01 -4.17
C LYS A 62 -7.75 6.47 -2.79
N PHE A 63 -8.07 5.21 -2.54
CA PHE A 63 -7.84 4.62 -1.24
C PHE A 63 -6.35 4.65 -0.90
N ILE A 64 -5.49 4.24 -1.84
CA ILE A 64 -4.05 4.35 -1.67
C ILE A 64 -3.56 5.42 -2.65
N LEU A 65 -3.10 6.54 -2.10
CA LEU A 65 -2.60 7.64 -2.91
C LEU A 65 -1.12 7.47 -3.18
N ARG A 66 -0.74 7.74 -4.41
CA ARG A 66 0.67 7.79 -4.80
C ARG A 66 1.08 9.25 -4.87
N LEU A 67 1.91 9.67 -3.93
CA LEU A 67 2.34 11.05 -3.83
C LEU A 67 3.83 11.15 -4.10
N LYS A 68 4.34 12.37 -4.28
CA LYS A 68 5.77 12.56 -4.50
C LYS A 68 6.60 11.99 -3.37
N LYS A 69 6.10 12.07 -2.15
CA LYS A 69 6.83 11.60 -0.97
C LYS A 69 6.60 10.13 -0.67
N GLY A 70 5.70 9.47 -1.37
CA GLY A 70 5.44 8.06 -1.15
C GLY A 70 3.97 7.73 -1.25
N TYR A 71 3.57 6.70 -0.50
CA TYR A 71 2.21 6.19 -0.53
C TYR A 71 1.51 6.48 0.79
N GLN A 72 0.21 6.71 0.72
CA GLN A 72 -0.58 7.01 1.90
C GLN A 72 -1.98 6.49 1.70
N ILE A 73 -2.56 5.92 2.76
CA ILE A 73 -3.96 5.52 2.73
C ILE A 73 -4.83 6.71 3.10
N LYS A 74 -5.87 6.90 2.32
CA LYS A 74 -6.85 7.92 2.62
C LYS A 74 -8.20 7.25 2.81
N TRP A 75 -8.64 7.15 4.05
CA TRP A 75 -9.92 6.54 4.35
C TRP A 75 -11.06 7.39 3.85
N PRO A 76 -12.15 6.77 3.40
CA PRO A 76 -13.33 7.52 3.02
C PRO A 76 -13.81 8.35 4.19
N LYS A 77 -14.38 9.48 3.86
CA LYS A 77 -14.88 10.35 4.89
C LYS A 77 -16.01 9.67 5.64
N LYS A 78 -15.94 9.69 6.94
CA LYS A 78 -17.04 9.16 7.74
C LYS A 78 -18.16 10.16 7.85
N ILE A 79 -19.32 9.65 7.90
CA ILE A 79 -20.49 10.48 8.02
C ILE A 79 -21.06 10.38 9.42
#